data_491a06f5e32911fde5245ba60f0ea102
#
_entry.id   491a06f5e32911fde5245ba60f0ea102
#
_cell.length_a   1.000
_cell.length_b   1.000
_cell.length_c   1.000
_cell.angle_alpha   90.00
_cell.angle_beta   90.00
_cell.angle_gamma   90.00
#
_symmetry.space_group_name_H-M   'P 1'
#
loop_
_entity.id
_entity.type
_entity.pdbx_description
1 polymer ?
#
loop_
_entity_poly.entity_id
_entity_poly.type
_entity_poly.pdbx_seq_one_letter_code
_entity_poly.pdbx_strand_id
1 'polypeptide(L)'
;VSVARCAGQIPIYYNHPNGSAYHQGESIGFKNYVDMPHTPRYYFGHGLSYTTFEYSGLKIDQKSIGPKEQIGIELTIKNTGSRKGDEIIQLYFRDLYASTTRPVKELAGFKRITLEAGEEKRVFFVMKASQTAFLDRTMRWKIEKGEFEIQIGSSSEEIQLCDMFCITEDAW
;
A
#
# COMPACT_ATOMS: atom_id res chain seq x y z
N VAL A 1 -0.42 11.02 6.78
CA VAL A 1 -0.45 12.27 5.98
C VAL A 1 0.79 12.31 5.11
N SER A 2 0.66 12.65 3.82
CA SER A 2 1.80 13.07 3.01
C SER A 2 2.15 14.51 3.35
N VAL A 3 3.44 14.85 3.37
CA VAL A 3 3.91 16.20 3.70
C VAL A 3 4.44 16.86 2.43
N ALA A 4 3.83 17.98 2.04
CA ALA A 4 4.27 18.75 0.88
C ALA A 4 5.64 19.40 1.10
N ARG A 5 6.35 19.72 0.01
CA ARG A 5 7.62 20.46 0.04
C ARG A 5 7.38 21.96 0.23
N CYS A 6 6.27 22.46 -0.29
CA CYS A 6 5.84 23.84 -0.13
C CYS A 6 4.31 23.97 -0.19
N ALA A 7 3.78 25.11 0.19
CA ALA A 7 2.34 25.38 0.21
C ALA A 7 1.67 25.28 -1.17
N GLY A 8 2.39 25.50 -2.25
CA GLY A 8 1.87 25.40 -3.62
C GLY A 8 1.79 23.99 -4.18
N GLN A 9 2.34 22.98 -3.46
CA GLN A 9 2.35 21.60 -3.90
C GLN A 9 1.09 20.85 -3.43
N ILE A 10 -0.05 21.17 -3.98
CA ILE A 10 -1.33 20.54 -3.68
C ILE A 10 -2.09 20.20 -4.97
N PRO A 11 -2.86 19.07 -5.00
CA PRO A 11 -3.03 18.04 -3.96
C PRO A 11 -1.80 17.11 -3.85
N ILE A 12 -1.53 16.62 -2.65
CA ILE A 12 -0.42 15.69 -2.36
C ILE A 12 -0.88 14.55 -1.44
N TYR A 13 -1.45 13.51 -1.99
CA TYR A 13 -1.95 12.35 -1.25
C TYR A 13 -1.54 11.05 -1.92
N TYR A 14 -1.32 9.99 -1.11
CA TYR A 14 -0.74 8.72 -1.56
C TYR A 14 -1.68 7.90 -2.45
N ASN A 15 -2.98 8.04 -2.24
CA ASN A 15 -4.04 7.28 -2.93
C ASN A 15 -4.65 8.08 -4.09
N HIS A 16 -3.84 8.81 -4.84
CA HIS A 16 -4.30 9.55 -6.00
C HIS A 16 -4.84 8.62 -7.10
N PRO A 17 -5.73 9.11 -7.98
CA PRO A 17 -6.25 8.33 -9.08
C PRO A 17 -5.13 7.87 -10.02
N ASN A 18 -5.27 6.66 -10.57
CA ASN A 18 -4.40 6.19 -11.63
C ASN A 18 -4.53 7.10 -12.86
N GLY A 19 -3.41 7.40 -13.52
CA GLY A 19 -3.40 8.34 -14.65
C GLY A 19 -3.34 9.83 -14.27
N SER A 20 -3.20 10.16 -12.98
CA SER A 20 -2.86 11.54 -12.58
C SER A 20 -1.46 11.92 -13.08
N ALA A 21 -1.17 13.22 -13.14
CA ALA A 21 0.13 13.75 -13.60
C ALA A 21 1.36 13.17 -12.89
N TYR A 22 1.19 12.58 -11.73
CA TYR A 22 2.22 11.86 -10.98
C TYR A 22 2.87 10.69 -11.72
N HIS A 23 2.17 10.09 -12.68
CA HIS A 23 2.64 8.91 -13.41
C HIS A 23 2.88 9.16 -14.90
N GLN A 24 2.79 10.41 -15.34
CA GLN A 24 3.17 10.71 -16.72
C GLN A 24 4.68 10.59 -16.85
N GLY A 25 5.11 9.78 -17.82
CA GLY A 25 6.51 9.65 -18.19
C GLY A 25 7.13 10.98 -18.61
N GLU A 26 8.42 11.01 -18.87
CA GLU A 26 9.24 12.21 -19.13
C GLU A 26 8.84 13.05 -20.34
N SER A 27 7.78 12.72 -21.06
CA SER A 27 7.31 13.49 -22.19
C SER A 27 6.59 14.76 -21.75
N ILE A 28 7.11 15.90 -22.14
CA ILE A 28 6.43 17.20 -22.15
C ILE A 28 6.29 17.87 -20.76
N GLY A 29 7.40 18.06 -20.03
CA GLY A 29 7.47 19.11 -19.01
C GLY A 29 6.55 19.02 -17.76
N PHE A 30 5.81 17.92 -17.58
CA PHE A 30 4.83 17.78 -16.49
C PHE A 30 5.29 16.91 -15.32
N LYS A 31 6.52 16.40 -15.35
CA LYS A 31 7.01 15.50 -14.30
C LYS A 31 7.32 16.20 -12.99
N ASN A 32 7.76 17.45 -13.07
CA ASN A 32 8.18 18.23 -11.92
C ASN A 32 7.71 19.69 -12.03
N TYR A 33 7.68 20.38 -10.90
CA TYR A 33 7.65 21.84 -10.89
C TYR A 33 8.96 22.40 -11.45
N VAL A 34 8.97 23.69 -11.81
CA VAL A 34 10.16 24.33 -12.42
C VAL A 34 11.38 24.23 -11.50
N ASP A 35 11.18 24.36 -10.21
CA ASP A 35 12.24 24.50 -9.18
C ASP A 35 12.27 23.36 -8.16
N MET A 36 11.36 22.36 -8.25
CA MET A 36 11.32 21.25 -7.32
C MET A 36 10.63 20.00 -7.89
N PRO A 37 10.92 18.81 -7.31
CA PRO A 37 10.19 17.58 -7.64
C PRO A 37 8.71 17.68 -7.27
N HIS A 38 7.84 16.99 -8.02
CA HIS A 38 6.42 16.87 -7.71
C HIS A 38 6.14 15.92 -6.52
N THR A 39 7.11 15.07 -6.16
CA THR A 39 6.99 14.12 -5.04
C THR A 39 6.89 14.82 -3.69
N PRO A 40 6.21 14.25 -2.69
CA PRO A 40 6.13 14.82 -1.36
C PRO A 40 7.53 14.88 -0.70
N ARG A 41 7.64 15.70 0.33
CA ARG A 41 8.84 15.71 1.19
C ARG A 41 8.90 14.44 2.03
N TYR A 42 7.75 14.03 2.60
CA TYR A 42 7.58 12.76 3.28
C TYR A 42 6.30 12.11 2.77
N TYR A 43 6.42 10.85 2.37
CA TYR A 43 5.30 10.04 1.91
C TYR A 43 4.37 9.66 3.06
N PHE A 44 3.15 9.30 2.73
CA PHE A 44 2.21 8.79 3.72
C PHE A 44 2.80 7.56 4.44
N GLY A 45 2.70 7.55 5.76
CA GLY A 45 3.25 6.49 6.59
C GLY A 45 4.74 6.58 6.87
N HIS A 46 5.47 7.56 6.29
CA HIS A 46 6.90 7.73 6.55
C HIS A 46 7.18 7.91 8.04
N GLY A 47 8.17 7.18 8.52
CA GLY A 47 8.69 7.24 9.89
C GLY A 47 10.20 7.09 9.90
N LEU A 48 10.80 7.31 11.06
CA LEU A 48 12.23 7.13 11.30
C LEU A 48 12.44 6.15 12.44
N SER A 49 13.46 5.33 12.33
CA SER A 49 13.90 4.42 13.38
C SER A 49 15.41 4.60 13.64
N TYR A 50 15.85 4.26 14.85
CA TYR A 50 17.27 4.18 15.20
C TYR A 50 17.88 2.81 14.88
N THR A 51 17.14 1.95 14.19
CA THR A 51 17.55 0.63 13.74
C THR A 51 17.02 0.35 12.34
N THR A 52 17.41 -0.77 11.76
CA THR A 52 16.99 -1.21 10.42
C THR A 52 16.21 -2.50 10.47
N PHE A 53 15.26 -2.67 9.56
CA PHE A 53 14.40 -3.85 9.50
C PHE A 53 14.46 -4.50 8.13
N GLU A 54 14.43 -5.82 8.11
CA GLU A 54 14.32 -6.65 6.92
C GLU A 54 12.94 -7.31 6.87
N TYR A 55 12.34 -7.29 5.70
CA TYR A 55 11.04 -7.88 5.40
C TYR A 55 11.23 -9.11 4.54
N SER A 56 10.62 -10.22 4.90
CA SER A 56 10.78 -11.49 4.17
C SER A 56 9.59 -12.41 4.32
N GLY A 57 9.55 -13.48 3.53
CA GLY A 57 8.64 -14.60 3.70
C GLY A 57 7.15 -14.27 3.52
N LEU A 58 6.81 -13.30 2.67
CA LEU A 58 5.42 -12.96 2.36
C LEU A 58 4.69 -14.18 1.80
N LYS A 59 3.55 -14.52 2.41
CA LYS A 59 2.65 -15.59 1.98
C LYS A 59 1.21 -15.15 2.11
N ILE A 60 0.42 -15.43 1.10
CA ILE A 60 -1.04 -15.33 1.12
C ILE A 60 -1.59 -16.74 1.15
N ASP A 61 -2.47 -17.04 2.12
CA ASP A 61 -3.03 -18.37 2.35
C ASP A 61 -3.92 -18.85 1.20
N GLN A 62 -4.67 -17.93 0.58
CA GLN A 62 -5.55 -18.19 -0.55
C GLN A 62 -5.33 -17.15 -1.66
N LYS A 63 -4.95 -17.63 -2.84
CA LYS A 63 -4.71 -16.77 -4.01
C LYS A 63 -5.99 -16.42 -4.79
N SER A 64 -7.10 -17.07 -4.46
CA SER A 64 -8.38 -16.89 -5.15
C SER A 64 -9.50 -17.02 -4.12
N ILE A 65 -10.30 -15.97 -4.00
CA ILE A 65 -11.37 -15.87 -3.00
C ILE A 65 -12.67 -15.35 -3.61
N GLY A 66 -13.78 -15.69 -2.98
CA GLY A 66 -15.08 -15.08 -3.26
C GLY A 66 -15.24 -13.71 -2.57
N PRO A 67 -16.28 -12.94 -2.95
CA PRO A 67 -16.49 -11.58 -2.45
C PRO A 67 -16.88 -11.48 -0.96
N LYS A 68 -17.26 -12.60 -0.33
CA LYS A 68 -17.59 -12.68 1.10
C LYS A 68 -16.48 -13.27 1.96
N GLU A 69 -15.37 -13.62 1.33
CA GLU A 69 -14.22 -14.27 1.96
C GLU A 69 -13.12 -13.26 2.36
N GLN A 70 -12.08 -13.79 2.90
CA GLN A 70 -10.91 -13.03 3.35
C GLN A 70 -9.63 -13.79 3.05
N ILE A 71 -8.52 -13.09 2.95
CA ILE A 71 -7.18 -13.66 2.85
C ILE A 71 -6.41 -13.45 4.16
N GLY A 72 -5.66 -14.46 4.55
CA GLY A 72 -4.62 -14.37 5.58
C GLY A 72 -3.28 -14.06 4.92
N ILE A 73 -2.56 -13.09 5.46
CA ILE A 73 -1.27 -12.62 4.95
C ILE A 73 -0.26 -12.78 6.06
N GLU A 74 0.77 -13.57 5.84
CA GLU A 74 1.88 -13.80 6.78
C GLU A 74 3.18 -13.26 6.19
N LEU A 75 4.01 -12.65 7.03
CA LEU A 75 5.37 -12.25 6.70
C LEU A 75 6.25 -12.27 7.93
N THR A 76 7.55 -12.17 7.71
CA THR A 76 8.55 -12.11 8.77
C THR A 76 9.27 -10.76 8.74
N ILE A 77 9.42 -10.14 9.90
CA ILE A 77 10.21 -8.92 10.11
C ILE A 77 11.36 -9.25 11.05
N LYS A 78 12.56 -8.83 10.65
CA LYS A 78 13.78 -8.96 11.43
C LYS A 78 14.42 -7.60 11.69
N ASN A 79 14.79 -7.33 12.93
CA ASN A 79 15.62 -6.19 13.26
C ASN A 79 17.08 -6.53 12.93
N THR A 80 17.63 -5.92 11.87
CA THR A 80 19.00 -6.16 11.40
C THR A 80 20.01 -5.19 11.98
N GLY A 81 19.56 -4.18 12.75
CA GLY A 81 20.44 -3.24 13.39
C GLY A 81 20.87 -3.68 14.78
N SER A 82 21.62 -2.82 15.48
CA SER A 82 22.24 -3.11 16.76
C SER A 82 21.44 -2.61 17.97
N ARG A 83 20.26 -2.07 17.77
CA ARG A 83 19.41 -1.46 18.80
C ARG A 83 18.00 -2.01 18.75
N LYS A 84 17.32 -2.04 19.89
CA LYS A 84 15.88 -2.20 19.97
C LYS A 84 15.18 -1.08 19.21
N GLY A 85 14.13 -1.41 18.48
CA GLY A 85 13.31 -0.42 17.77
C GLY A 85 11.90 -0.92 17.48
N ASP A 86 11.07 0.04 17.08
CA ASP A 86 9.71 -0.23 16.65
C ASP A 86 9.65 -0.11 15.12
N GLU A 87 8.89 -1.03 14.52
CA GLU A 87 8.54 -0.99 13.11
C GLU A 87 7.03 -0.90 12.94
N ILE A 88 6.58 -0.11 11.97
CA ILE A 88 5.17 0.00 11.58
C ILE A 88 5.00 -0.59 10.20
N ILE A 89 4.57 -1.84 10.16
CA ILE A 89 4.31 -2.57 8.94
C ILE A 89 2.96 -2.12 8.38
N GLN A 90 2.94 -1.65 7.13
CA GLN A 90 1.76 -1.14 6.45
C GLN A 90 1.39 -2.08 5.30
N LEU A 91 0.12 -2.48 5.28
CA LEU A 91 -0.48 -3.32 4.26
C LEU A 91 -1.32 -2.44 3.33
N TYR A 92 -0.98 -2.45 2.05
CA TYR A 92 -1.73 -1.79 0.99
C TYR A 92 -2.27 -2.83 0.02
N PHE A 93 -3.33 -2.47 -0.68
CA PHE A 93 -3.78 -3.19 -1.87
C PHE A 93 -3.93 -2.24 -3.05
N ARG A 94 -3.81 -2.79 -4.23
CA ARG A 94 -4.01 -2.12 -5.51
C ARG A 94 -4.90 -2.97 -6.39
N ASP A 95 -5.93 -2.35 -6.94
CA ASP A 95 -6.75 -2.92 -8.01
C ASP A 95 -6.05 -2.70 -9.34
N LEU A 96 -5.72 -3.75 -10.07
CA LEU A 96 -4.97 -3.65 -11.32
C LEU A 96 -5.84 -3.21 -12.49
N TYR A 97 -7.09 -3.69 -12.54
CA TYR A 97 -8.01 -3.46 -13.64
C TYR A 97 -9.42 -3.26 -13.13
N ALA A 98 -9.84 -2.03 -12.98
CA ALA A 98 -11.18 -1.68 -12.50
C ALA A 98 -12.06 -1.08 -13.58
N SER A 99 -13.38 -1.25 -13.45
CA SER A 99 -14.38 -0.64 -14.36
C SER A 99 -14.52 0.88 -14.19
N THR A 100 -13.93 1.44 -13.14
CA THR A 100 -13.87 2.88 -12.86
C THR A 100 -12.46 3.27 -12.41
N THR A 101 -12.16 4.56 -12.41
CA THR A 101 -10.87 5.05 -11.90
C THR A 101 -10.75 4.74 -10.41
N ARG A 102 -9.72 3.98 -10.05
CA ARG A 102 -9.38 3.61 -8.68
C ARG A 102 -8.12 4.34 -8.21
N PRO A 103 -7.94 4.49 -6.89
CA PRO A 103 -6.65 4.89 -6.32
C PRO A 103 -5.52 3.95 -6.74
N VAL A 104 -4.31 4.48 -6.89
CA VAL A 104 -3.12 3.68 -7.21
C VAL A 104 -2.80 2.64 -6.15
N LYS A 105 -3.20 2.88 -4.91
CA LYS A 105 -3.18 1.94 -3.79
C LYS A 105 -4.03 2.47 -2.63
N GLU A 106 -4.48 1.58 -1.78
CA GLU A 106 -5.26 1.91 -0.58
C GLU A 106 -4.70 1.16 0.64
N LEU A 107 -4.64 1.83 1.80
CA LEU A 107 -4.19 1.21 3.04
C LEU A 107 -5.27 0.27 3.56
N ALA A 108 -4.97 -1.03 3.62
CA ALA A 108 -5.85 -2.06 4.17
C ALA A 108 -5.66 -2.28 5.68
N GLY A 109 -4.46 -2.01 6.19
CA GLY A 109 -4.15 -2.18 7.60
C GLY A 109 -2.72 -1.83 7.96
N PHE A 110 -2.44 -1.77 9.25
CA PHE A 110 -1.08 -1.60 9.76
C PHE A 110 -0.89 -2.31 11.09
N LYS A 111 0.35 -2.63 11.43
CA LYS A 111 0.74 -3.16 12.75
C LYS A 111 2.04 -2.52 13.21
N ARG A 112 2.08 -2.15 14.48
CA ARG A 112 3.31 -1.76 15.18
C ARG A 112 3.85 -2.95 15.96
N ILE A 113 5.13 -3.23 15.77
CA ILE A 113 5.85 -4.24 16.52
C ILE A 113 7.13 -3.65 17.11
N THR A 114 7.55 -4.19 18.22
CA THR A 114 8.84 -3.87 18.86
C THR A 114 9.73 -5.09 18.74
N LEU A 115 10.98 -4.90 18.31
CA LEU A 115 12.00 -5.95 18.18
C LEU A 115 13.30 -5.54 18.86
N GLU A 116 13.89 -6.46 19.61
CA GLU A 116 15.26 -6.33 20.09
C GLU A 116 16.25 -6.43 18.92
N ALA A 117 17.52 -6.06 19.15
CA ALA A 117 18.57 -6.21 18.13
C ALA A 117 18.72 -7.69 17.72
N GLY A 118 18.62 -7.96 16.41
CA GLY A 118 18.67 -9.31 15.85
C GLY A 118 17.39 -10.14 16.00
N GLU A 119 16.37 -9.66 16.70
CA GLU A 119 15.10 -10.37 16.89
C GLU A 119 14.32 -10.45 15.56
N GLU A 120 13.64 -11.59 15.39
CA GLU A 120 12.76 -11.87 14.25
C GLU A 120 11.36 -12.22 14.74
N LYS A 121 10.33 -11.73 14.06
CA LYS A 121 8.94 -11.96 14.42
C LYS A 121 8.06 -12.17 13.20
N ARG A 122 7.15 -13.15 13.28
CA ARG A 122 6.08 -13.32 12.30
C ARG A 122 4.96 -12.32 12.54
N VAL A 123 4.47 -11.74 11.46
CA VAL A 123 3.37 -10.76 11.47
C VAL A 123 2.26 -11.28 10.57
N PHE A 124 1.03 -11.17 11.05
CA PHE A 124 -0.16 -11.66 10.34
C PHE A 124 -1.14 -10.52 10.12
N PHE A 125 -1.69 -10.45 8.92
CA PHE A 125 -2.82 -9.60 8.60
C PHE A 125 -3.98 -10.45 8.09
N VAL A 126 -5.18 -9.91 8.21
CA VAL A 126 -6.38 -10.44 7.58
C VAL A 126 -6.98 -9.31 6.76
N MET A 127 -7.24 -9.56 5.48
CA MET A 127 -7.90 -8.62 4.60
C MET A 127 -9.16 -9.26 4.03
N LYS A 128 -10.30 -8.61 4.22
CA LYS A 128 -11.59 -9.05 3.67
C LYS A 128 -11.75 -8.55 2.24
N ALA A 129 -12.37 -9.36 1.38
CA ALA A 129 -12.73 -8.92 0.03
C ALA A 129 -13.58 -7.63 0.05
N SER A 130 -14.43 -7.45 1.07
CA SER A 130 -15.23 -6.23 1.24
C SER A 130 -14.42 -4.92 1.39
N GLN A 131 -13.13 -5.00 1.72
CA GLN A 131 -12.27 -3.81 1.78
C GLN A 131 -11.90 -3.28 0.39
N THR A 132 -12.07 -4.08 -0.67
CA THR A 132 -11.88 -3.63 -2.05
C THR A 132 -13.11 -2.97 -2.66
N ALA A 133 -14.23 -2.92 -1.91
CA ALA A 133 -15.47 -2.35 -2.41
C ALA A 133 -15.34 -0.87 -2.76
N PHE A 134 -16.01 -0.46 -3.81
CA PHE A 134 -16.07 0.93 -4.26
C PHE A 134 -17.48 1.28 -4.75
N LEU A 135 -17.75 2.58 -4.91
CA LEU A 135 -19.00 3.06 -5.50
C LEU A 135 -18.91 2.99 -7.03
N ASP A 136 -19.77 2.22 -7.64
CA ASP A 136 -19.90 2.13 -9.09
C ASP A 136 -20.54 3.40 -9.70
N ARG A 137 -20.69 3.45 -11.02
CA ARG A 137 -21.32 4.57 -11.72
C ARG A 137 -22.79 4.79 -11.38
N THR A 138 -23.42 3.82 -10.75
CA THR A 138 -24.82 3.91 -10.27
C THR A 138 -24.91 4.23 -8.78
N MET A 139 -23.78 4.59 -8.15
CA MET A 139 -23.64 4.92 -6.73
C MET A 139 -24.03 3.76 -5.80
N ARG A 140 -23.78 2.51 -6.22
CA ARG A 140 -23.93 1.32 -5.40
C ARG A 140 -22.55 0.77 -5.04
N TRP A 141 -22.42 0.26 -3.84
CA TRP A 141 -21.22 -0.44 -3.42
C TRP A 141 -21.07 -1.73 -4.23
N LYS A 142 -19.90 -1.89 -4.84
CA LYS A 142 -19.54 -3.06 -5.64
C LYS A 142 -18.19 -3.60 -5.21
N ILE A 143 -18.09 -4.91 -5.10
CA ILE A 143 -16.83 -5.66 -5.13
C ILE A 143 -16.70 -6.20 -6.55
N GLU A 144 -15.63 -5.88 -7.24
CA GLU A 144 -15.42 -6.30 -8.62
C GLU A 144 -14.46 -7.49 -8.67
N LYS A 145 -14.79 -8.47 -9.50
CA LYS A 145 -13.85 -9.57 -9.78
C LYS A 145 -12.62 -9.04 -10.50
N GLY A 146 -11.46 -9.57 -10.17
CA GLY A 146 -10.22 -9.13 -10.79
C GLY A 146 -9.00 -9.50 -9.96
N GLU A 147 -7.86 -9.08 -10.46
CA GLU A 147 -6.56 -9.28 -9.81
C GLU A 147 -6.20 -8.07 -8.96
N PHE A 148 -5.76 -8.35 -7.76
CA PHE A 148 -5.33 -7.38 -6.77
C PHE A 148 -3.90 -7.64 -6.35
N GLU A 149 -3.12 -6.59 -6.26
CA GLU A 149 -1.77 -6.63 -5.71
C GLU A 149 -1.79 -6.26 -4.23
N ILE A 150 -1.17 -7.09 -3.40
CA ILE A 150 -0.84 -6.79 -2.01
C ILE A 150 0.56 -6.20 -1.97
N GLN A 151 0.70 -5.07 -1.29
CA GLN A 151 1.96 -4.38 -1.10
C GLN A 151 2.21 -4.20 0.39
N ILE A 152 3.39 -4.57 0.87
CA ILE A 152 3.79 -4.41 2.26
C ILE A 152 5.06 -3.57 2.34
N GLY A 153 5.04 -2.58 3.22
CA GLY A 153 6.18 -1.68 3.40
C GLY A 153 6.14 -0.88 4.68
N SER A 154 7.13 -0.02 4.86
CA SER A 154 7.25 0.92 5.96
C SER A 154 6.55 2.26 5.70
N SER A 155 6.22 2.52 4.44
CA SER A 155 5.45 3.69 4.01
C SER A 155 4.73 3.38 2.69
N SER A 156 3.92 4.31 2.20
CA SER A 156 3.26 4.17 0.89
C SER A 156 4.22 4.12 -0.30
N GLU A 157 5.45 4.54 -0.12
CA GLU A 157 6.50 4.53 -1.15
C GLU A 157 7.51 3.40 -0.95
N GLU A 158 7.92 3.17 0.29
CA GLU A 158 8.91 2.15 0.64
C GLU A 158 8.26 0.77 0.75
N ILE A 159 7.85 0.23 -0.41
CA ILE A 159 7.29 -1.12 -0.51
C ILE A 159 8.44 -2.13 -0.56
N GLN A 160 8.38 -3.11 0.35
CA GLN A 160 9.41 -4.14 0.53
C GLN A 160 8.99 -5.48 -0.09
N LEU A 161 7.72 -5.81 -0.02
CA LEU A 161 7.18 -7.09 -0.50
C LEU A 161 5.88 -6.87 -1.27
N CYS A 162 5.70 -7.64 -2.34
CA CYS A 162 4.47 -7.67 -3.13
C CYS A 162 4.04 -9.10 -3.40
N ASP A 163 2.74 -9.32 -3.49
CA ASP A 163 2.14 -10.59 -3.89
C ASP A 163 0.73 -10.35 -4.46
N MET A 164 0.16 -11.35 -5.12
CA MET A 164 -1.09 -11.22 -5.87
C MET A 164 -2.16 -12.15 -5.31
N PHE A 165 -3.43 -11.70 -5.37
CA PHE A 165 -4.61 -12.53 -5.20
C PHE A 165 -5.70 -12.10 -6.19
N CYS A 166 -6.72 -12.93 -6.37
CA CYS A 166 -7.86 -12.58 -7.21
C CYS A 166 -9.20 -12.75 -6.46
N ILE A 167 -10.17 -11.92 -6.83
CA ILE A 167 -11.57 -12.07 -6.47
C ILE A 167 -12.28 -12.71 -7.67
N THR A 168 -13.04 -13.79 -7.45
CA THR A 168 -13.55 -14.66 -8.51
C THR A 168 -14.83 -14.18 -9.14
N GLU A 169 -15.64 -13.39 -8.43
CA GLU A 169 -16.96 -12.93 -8.89
C GLU A 169 -17.30 -11.55 -8.34
N ASP A 170 -18.19 -10.86 -9.05
CA ASP A 170 -18.74 -9.57 -8.64
C ASP A 170 -19.76 -9.73 -7.50
N ALA A 171 -19.86 -8.72 -6.61
CA ALA A 171 -20.91 -8.59 -5.61
C ALA A 171 -21.34 -7.15 -5.40
N TRP A 172 -22.61 -6.95 -4.95
CA TRP A 172 -23.22 -5.65 -4.65
C TRP A 172 -23.79 -5.61 -3.24
#